data_46ae64b0a95a1c06ee06edf15575157e
#
_entry.id   46ae64b0a95a1c06ee06edf15575157e
#
_cell.length_a   1.000
_cell.length_b   1.000
_cell.length_c   1.000
_cell.angle_alpha   90.00
_cell.angle_beta   90.00
_cell.angle_gamma   90.00
#
_symmetry.space_group_name_H-M   'P 1'
#
loop_
_entity.id
_entity.type
_entity.pdbx_description
1 polymer ?
#
loop_
_entity_poly.entity_id
_entity_poly.type
_entity_poly.pdbx_seq_one_letter_code
_entity_poly.pdbx_strand_id
1 'polypeptide(L)'
;MSTKLRKILTVLVVIVILVGWYITVFGIGSVSSIKDVMKFGLDINGGVYVVLEADENDIADLSGEDLARVMEQTRAVLNNRVNAMGISEATVSLEGNDRLRGEMPGVEDAQEAIDQIGQTAQLRFLLADGTEVLTGDDVKDANIDTDTQNGGYKIVLEFSDEGSEKFADATEKASGGSVTVADQFSGMGVDSRSIVIMLDDEIVTAPVASKTINSTTCEITSQGGGYSQEEASNTAALIRGGALPISLQEVSSSVQTATIGVDALDKSVIAGVIGLFLVFALMVFVYKLLGLIASVALMLYVLIVLWIMAGMGSVLTLPGIAGIILSIGMAVDANVIIFSRIREEISQGKTIRVAVDQGFKHALTTVLDAQITTLIACIVLYEIGSTTVKGFALTLMIGIIVSIFTAVVITQLFIGNLANSRKFAKNKYFGVNEDGSPKKILKKSFSFINHRKIFYCCSAAVIVVGLIVGAVRGFNYGIDFTGGTMIQVDMGKTVNVEDVQKSIADYDLKDLSIVLGGENQDQIIIKTTSTLGNDG
;
A
#
# COMPACT_ATOMS: atom_id res chain seq x y z
N MET A 1 7.68 14.91 38.30
CA MET A 1 6.31 15.38 37.95
C MET A 1 5.44 15.38 39.21
N SER A 2 4.67 16.44 39.47
CA SER A 2 3.81 16.51 40.65
C SER A 2 2.67 15.48 40.58
N THR A 3 2.22 14.97 41.74
CA THR A 3 1.13 13.97 41.83
C THR A 3 -0.19 14.48 41.25
N LYS A 4 -0.47 15.79 41.38
CA LYS A 4 -1.65 16.43 40.77
C LYS A 4 -1.60 16.42 39.25
N LEU A 5 -0.47 16.83 38.67
CA LEU A 5 -0.29 16.86 37.21
C LEU A 5 -0.39 15.45 36.60
N ARG A 6 0.19 14.44 37.27
CA ARG A 6 0.11 13.04 36.82
C ARG A 6 -1.33 12.50 36.78
N LYS A 7 -2.16 12.86 37.77
CA LYS A 7 -3.59 12.49 37.78
C LYS A 7 -4.36 13.18 36.67
N ILE A 8 -4.13 14.47 36.45
CA ILE A 8 -4.77 15.22 35.35
C ILE A 8 -4.44 14.60 34.01
N LEU A 9 -3.15 14.29 33.75
CA LEU A 9 -2.72 13.63 32.51
C LEU A 9 -3.35 12.25 32.36
N THR A 10 -3.48 11.46 33.42
CA THR A 10 -4.14 10.14 33.33
C THR A 10 -5.60 10.27 32.93
N VAL A 11 -6.35 11.23 33.52
CA VAL A 11 -7.75 11.48 33.15
C VAL A 11 -7.85 11.97 31.70
N LEU A 12 -6.96 12.87 31.28
CA LEU A 12 -6.91 13.37 29.91
C LEU A 12 -6.66 12.24 28.91
N VAL A 13 -5.71 11.35 29.18
CA VAL A 13 -5.45 10.17 28.31
C VAL A 13 -6.67 9.27 28.22
N VAL A 14 -7.38 9.01 29.32
CA VAL A 14 -8.62 8.21 29.30
C VAL A 14 -9.70 8.89 28.45
N ILE A 15 -9.85 10.22 28.56
CA ILE A 15 -10.78 10.98 27.72
C ILE A 15 -10.39 10.88 26.26
N VAL A 16 -9.10 11.03 25.93
CA VAL A 16 -8.59 10.89 24.54
C VAL A 16 -8.88 9.49 24.00
N ILE A 17 -8.73 8.44 24.80
CA ILE A 17 -9.08 7.07 24.37
C ILE A 17 -10.57 6.97 24.06
N LEU A 18 -11.44 7.42 24.94
CA LEU A 18 -12.90 7.31 24.76
C LEU A 18 -13.39 8.14 23.56
N VAL A 19 -12.97 9.40 23.48
CA VAL A 19 -13.34 10.30 22.37
C VAL A 19 -12.71 9.81 21.07
N GLY A 20 -11.44 9.40 21.08
CA GLY A 20 -10.75 8.89 19.92
C GLY A 20 -11.43 7.64 19.35
N TRP A 21 -11.80 6.66 20.18
CA TRP A 21 -12.54 5.49 19.73
C TRP A 21 -13.93 5.84 19.20
N TYR A 22 -14.62 6.80 19.83
CA TYR A 22 -15.90 7.27 19.31
C TYR A 22 -15.76 7.86 17.91
N ILE A 23 -14.76 8.73 17.69
CA ILE A 23 -14.47 9.32 16.37
C ILE A 23 -14.06 8.24 15.36
N THR A 24 -13.25 7.29 15.78
CA THR A 24 -12.77 6.20 14.90
C THR A 24 -13.94 5.37 14.34
N VAL A 25 -14.95 5.11 15.16
CA VAL A 25 -16.08 4.25 14.76
C VAL A 25 -17.19 5.04 14.07
N PHE A 26 -17.55 6.21 14.58
CA PHE A 26 -18.75 6.95 14.15
C PHE A 26 -18.45 8.22 13.35
N GLY A 27 -17.21 8.75 13.40
CA GLY A 27 -16.92 10.08 12.90
C GLY A 27 -17.50 11.19 13.77
N ILE A 28 -17.15 12.43 13.52
CA ILE A 28 -17.77 13.63 14.12
C ILE A 28 -17.67 14.81 13.13
N GLY A 29 -18.81 15.34 12.72
CA GLY A 29 -18.89 16.53 11.86
C GLY A 29 -18.21 16.31 10.51
N SER A 30 -17.12 17.03 10.25
CA SER A 30 -16.31 16.92 9.03
C SER A 30 -15.26 15.79 9.07
N VAL A 31 -15.08 15.13 10.23
CA VAL A 31 -14.14 14.01 10.38
C VAL A 31 -14.91 12.71 10.16
N SER A 32 -14.67 12.08 9.01
CA SER A 32 -15.26 10.79 8.63
C SER A 32 -14.79 9.66 9.54
N SER A 33 -15.48 8.52 9.51
CA SER A 33 -15.06 7.34 10.24
C SER A 33 -13.71 6.82 9.70
N ILE A 34 -12.99 6.05 10.48
CA ILE A 34 -11.69 5.50 10.04
C ILE A 34 -11.86 4.61 8.79
N LYS A 35 -13.02 3.96 8.65
CA LYS A 35 -13.34 3.10 7.52
C LYS A 35 -13.42 3.89 6.21
N ASP A 36 -13.90 5.14 6.26
CA ASP A 36 -14.06 6.00 5.08
C ASP A 36 -12.77 6.74 4.71
N VAL A 37 -11.82 6.84 5.65
CA VAL A 37 -10.53 7.55 5.46
C VAL A 37 -9.40 6.57 5.13
N MET A 38 -9.53 5.32 5.57
CA MET A 38 -8.49 4.30 5.36
C MET A 38 -8.50 3.83 3.91
N LYS A 39 -7.36 3.88 3.28
CA LYS A 39 -7.14 3.35 1.94
C LYS A 39 -6.84 1.86 1.98
N PHE A 40 -7.43 1.11 1.06
CA PHE A 40 -7.26 -0.34 0.98
C PHE A 40 -6.49 -0.74 -0.28
N GLY A 41 -5.60 -1.73 -0.15
CA GLY A 41 -4.81 -2.23 -1.27
C GLY A 41 -5.62 -3.10 -2.24
N LEU A 42 -4.96 -3.45 -3.32
CA LEU A 42 -5.48 -4.28 -4.40
C LEU A 42 -6.00 -5.64 -3.89
N ASP A 43 -5.35 -6.19 -2.89
CA ASP A 43 -5.69 -7.45 -2.23
C ASP A 43 -7.04 -7.41 -1.47
N ILE A 44 -7.53 -6.21 -1.15
CA ILE A 44 -8.81 -5.98 -0.46
C ILE A 44 -9.87 -5.44 -1.42
N ASN A 45 -9.55 -4.37 -2.15
CA ASN A 45 -10.49 -3.71 -3.05
C ASN A 45 -10.62 -4.39 -4.43
N GLY A 46 -9.72 -5.31 -4.76
CA GLY A 46 -9.56 -5.78 -6.12
C GLY A 46 -8.99 -4.71 -7.03
N GLY A 47 -8.86 -5.00 -8.31
CA GLY A 47 -8.37 -4.05 -9.30
C GLY A 47 -7.32 -4.65 -10.22
N VAL A 48 -6.57 -3.80 -10.91
CA VAL A 48 -5.58 -4.18 -11.91
C VAL A 48 -4.16 -4.03 -11.37
N TYR A 49 -3.36 -5.03 -11.63
CA TYR A 49 -1.93 -5.05 -11.47
C TYR A 49 -1.27 -5.17 -12.83
N VAL A 50 -0.31 -4.32 -13.13
CA VAL A 50 0.43 -4.34 -14.39
C VAL A 50 1.92 -4.16 -14.15
N VAL A 51 2.75 -4.89 -14.90
CA VAL A 51 4.19 -4.66 -14.99
C VAL A 51 4.49 -4.22 -16.41
N LEU A 52 5.06 -3.04 -16.52
CA LEU A 52 5.51 -2.44 -17.76
C LEU A 52 7.05 -2.42 -17.77
N GLU A 53 7.66 -2.82 -18.87
CA GLU A 53 9.11 -2.84 -19.08
C GLU A 53 9.49 -1.79 -20.12
N ALA A 54 10.59 -1.12 -19.91
CA ALA A 54 11.13 -0.16 -20.86
C ALA A 54 11.54 -0.86 -22.15
N ASP A 55 11.26 -0.25 -23.32
CA ASP A 55 11.70 -0.80 -24.60
C ASP A 55 13.24 -0.83 -24.64
N GLU A 56 13.80 -2.00 -25.00
CA GLU A 56 15.26 -2.20 -25.05
C GLU A 56 15.95 -1.19 -25.98
N ASN A 57 15.28 -0.74 -27.04
CA ASN A 57 15.85 0.21 -28.00
C ASN A 57 16.00 1.61 -27.39
N ASP A 58 15.07 2.02 -26.53
CA ASP A 58 15.07 3.34 -25.90
C ASP A 58 16.11 3.45 -24.77
N ILE A 59 16.50 2.31 -24.18
CA ILE A 59 17.41 2.26 -23.03
C ILE A 59 18.82 1.75 -23.37
N ALA A 60 19.05 1.24 -24.59
CA ALA A 60 20.30 0.58 -25.00
C ALA A 60 21.57 1.46 -24.78
N ASP A 61 21.45 2.76 -24.97
CA ASP A 61 22.58 3.71 -24.89
C ASP A 61 22.64 4.43 -23.52
N LEU A 62 21.72 4.13 -22.57
CA LEU A 62 21.65 4.81 -21.29
C LEU A 62 22.62 4.20 -20.28
N SER A 63 23.37 5.05 -19.57
CA SER A 63 24.16 4.62 -18.40
C SER A 63 23.25 4.25 -17.23
N GLY A 64 23.76 3.49 -16.26
CA GLY A 64 22.95 3.08 -15.11
C GLY A 64 22.35 4.26 -14.30
N GLU A 65 23.05 5.41 -14.20
CA GLU A 65 22.52 6.61 -13.55
C GLU A 65 21.50 7.33 -14.44
N ASP A 66 21.71 7.38 -15.76
CA ASP A 66 20.77 7.98 -16.70
C ASP A 66 19.51 7.14 -16.82
N LEU A 67 19.64 5.81 -16.87
CA LEU A 67 18.50 4.89 -16.85
C LEU A 67 17.65 5.11 -15.58
N ALA A 68 18.26 5.13 -14.40
CA ALA A 68 17.54 5.35 -13.15
C ALA A 68 16.79 6.69 -13.15
N ARG A 69 17.38 7.75 -13.71
CA ARG A 69 16.75 9.07 -13.83
C ARG A 69 15.56 9.04 -14.79
N VAL A 70 15.70 8.44 -15.95
CA VAL A 70 14.64 8.34 -16.96
C VAL A 70 13.51 7.46 -16.45
N MET A 71 13.80 6.33 -15.81
CA MET A 71 12.78 5.47 -15.19
C MET A 71 12.01 6.19 -14.07
N GLU A 72 12.68 7.02 -13.27
CA GLU A 72 12.01 7.82 -12.23
C GLU A 72 11.13 8.92 -12.85
N GLN A 73 11.53 9.55 -13.95
CA GLN A 73 10.71 10.48 -14.71
C GLN A 73 9.48 9.78 -15.29
N THR A 74 9.66 8.61 -15.92
CA THR A 74 8.57 7.79 -16.46
C THR A 74 7.60 7.39 -15.36
N ARG A 75 8.10 6.98 -14.20
CA ARG A 75 7.27 6.69 -13.02
C ARG A 75 6.43 7.90 -12.58
N ALA A 76 7.03 9.09 -12.57
CA ALA A 76 6.33 10.31 -12.20
C ALA A 76 5.21 10.65 -13.20
N VAL A 77 5.47 10.51 -14.51
CA VAL A 77 4.46 10.70 -15.55
C VAL A 77 3.30 9.71 -15.41
N LEU A 78 3.59 8.41 -15.22
CA LEU A 78 2.56 7.41 -15.01
C LEU A 78 1.72 7.69 -13.77
N ASN A 79 2.34 8.09 -12.65
CA ASN A 79 1.60 8.50 -11.46
C ASN A 79 0.67 9.70 -11.73
N ASN A 80 1.15 10.70 -12.49
CA ASN A 80 0.33 11.84 -12.85
C ASN A 80 -0.87 11.44 -13.70
N ARG A 81 -0.67 10.54 -14.69
CA ARG A 81 -1.75 10.03 -15.53
C ARG A 81 -2.81 9.29 -14.74
N VAL A 82 -2.40 8.35 -13.92
CA VAL A 82 -3.31 7.56 -13.09
C VAL A 82 -4.11 8.46 -12.13
N ASN A 83 -3.46 9.46 -11.55
CA ASN A 83 -4.14 10.45 -10.71
C ASN A 83 -5.12 11.31 -11.50
N ALA A 84 -4.73 11.72 -12.74
CA ALA A 84 -5.58 12.53 -13.62
C ALA A 84 -6.81 11.76 -14.11
N MET A 85 -6.72 10.43 -14.24
CA MET A 85 -7.84 9.53 -14.55
C MET A 85 -8.80 9.34 -13.35
N GLY A 86 -8.46 9.90 -12.20
CA GLY A 86 -9.31 9.81 -11.00
C GLY A 86 -9.27 8.43 -10.33
N ILE A 87 -8.32 7.56 -10.68
CA ILE A 87 -8.11 6.28 -10.01
C ILE A 87 -7.53 6.58 -8.63
N SER A 88 -8.40 6.62 -7.63
CA SER A 88 -7.99 6.84 -6.25
C SER A 88 -7.13 5.66 -5.79
N GLU A 89 -5.97 5.97 -5.15
CA GLU A 89 -5.12 4.96 -4.50
C GLU A 89 -4.23 4.13 -5.42
N ALA A 90 -4.17 4.45 -6.73
CA ALA A 90 -3.21 3.82 -7.60
C ALA A 90 -1.77 4.16 -7.19
N THR A 91 -0.89 3.19 -7.35
CA THR A 91 0.53 3.35 -7.07
C THR A 91 1.37 2.87 -8.23
N VAL A 92 2.36 3.67 -8.64
CA VAL A 92 3.38 3.25 -9.60
C VAL A 92 4.73 3.23 -8.91
N SER A 93 5.39 2.09 -8.93
CA SER A 93 6.69 1.86 -8.29
C SER A 93 7.69 1.25 -9.27
N LEU A 94 8.98 1.55 -9.06
CA LEU A 94 10.06 0.89 -9.79
C LEU A 94 10.19 -0.57 -9.33
N GLU A 95 10.36 -1.49 -10.28
CA GLU A 95 10.65 -2.89 -10.07
C GLU A 95 11.91 -3.29 -10.84
N GLY A 96 13.01 -3.50 -10.11
CA GLY A 96 14.32 -3.65 -10.75
C GLY A 96 14.85 -2.32 -11.29
N ASN A 97 15.54 -2.37 -12.44
CA ASN A 97 16.18 -1.20 -13.05
C ASN A 97 15.40 -0.64 -14.25
N ASP A 98 14.58 -1.46 -14.88
CA ASP A 98 13.97 -1.26 -16.20
C ASP A 98 12.46 -1.49 -16.25
N ARG A 99 11.85 -1.80 -15.10
CA ARG A 99 10.41 -2.10 -14.99
C ARG A 99 9.69 -1.15 -14.08
N LEU A 100 8.42 -0.93 -14.40
CA LEU A 100 7.47 -0.17 -13.62
C LEU A 100 6.28 -1.05 -13.28
N ARG A 101 5.93 -1.06 -12.03
CA ARG A 101 4.80 -1.78 -11.48
C ARG A 101 3.68 -0.80 -11.17
N GLY A 102 2.55 -0.94 -11.86
CA GLY A 102 1.32 -0.21 -11.61
C GLY A 102 0.33 -1.07 -10.82
N GLU A 103 -0.24 -0.51 -9.77
CA GLU A 103 -1.34 -1.09 -9.01
C GLU A 103 -2.50 -0.10 -9.01
N MET A 104 -3.64 -0.51 -9.54
CA MET A 104 -4.82 0.34 -9.75
C MET A 104 -6.04 -0.31 -9.09
N PRO A 105 -6.27 -0.03 -7.80
CA PRO A 105 -7.41 -0.55 -7.08
C PRO A 105 -8.73 -0.06 -7.67
N GLY A 106 -9.73 -0.95 -7.74
CA GLY A 106 -11.08 -0.63 -8.21
C GLY A 106 -11.24 -0.53 -9.73
N VAL A 107 -10.19 -0.78 -10.52
CA VAL A 107 -10.28 -0.89 -11.97
C VAL A 107 -10.65 -2.32 -12.34
N GLU A 108 -11.64 -2.50 -13.20
CA GLU A 108 -12.17 -3.83 -13.57
C GLU A 108 -11.55 -4.36 -14.86
N ASP A 109 -11.19 -3.48 -15.81
CA ASP A 109 -10.61 -3.85 -17.10
C ASP A 109 -9.11 -3.53 -17.14
N ALA A 110 -8.28 -4.58 -17.19
CA ALA A 110 -6.83 -4.45 -17.25
C ALA A 110 -6.36 -3.87 -18.59
N GLN A 111 -6.97 -4.29 -19.69
CA GLN A 111 -6.52 -3.90 -21.02
C GLN A 111 -6.79 -2.41 -21.25
N GLU A 112 -7.98 -1.94 -20.88
CA GLU A 112 -8.33 -0.53 -20.98
C GLU A 112 -7.40 0.35 -20.13
N ALA A 113 -7.10 -0.07 -18.90
CA ALA A 113 -6.18 0.66 -18.03
C ALA A 113 -4.75 0.70 -18.60
N ILE A 114 -4.25 -0.41 -19.15
CA ILE A 114 -2.92 -0.50 -19.77
C ILE A 114 -2.84 0.38 -21.00
N ASP A 115 -3.83 0.29 -21.87
CA ASP A 115 -3.89 1.08 -23.11
C ASP A 115 -3.91 2.58 -22.80
N GLN A 116 -4.63 2.98 -21.76
CA GLN A 116 -4.70 4.38 -21.34
C GLN A 116 -3.40 4.89 -20.72
N ILE A 117 -2.75 4.13 -19.85
CA ILE A 117 -1.53 4.61 -19.15
C ILE A 117 -0.25 4.40 -19.96
N GLY A 118 -0.22 3.37 -20.79
CA GLY A 118 0.96 2.96 -21.58
C GLY A 118 1.21 3.78 -22.84
N GLN A 119 0.22 4.58 -23.30
CA GLN A 119 0.39 5.44 -24.47
C GLN A 119 1.52 6.45 -24.26
N THR A 120 2.30 6.72 -25.30
CA THR A 120 3.38 7.72 -25.23
C THR A 120 2.80 9.10 -24.98
N ALA A 121 1.61 9.39 -25.55
CA ALA A 121 0.82 10.62 -25.42
C ALA A 121 1.65 11.90 -25.67
N GLN A 122 2.47 11.85 -26.70
CA GLN A 122 3.28 12.99 -27.11
C GLN A 122 2.41 14.01 -27.84
N LEU A 123 2.01 15.07 -27.14
CA LEU A 123 1.25 16.15 -27.74
C LEU A 123 2.20 17.06 -28.53
N ARG A 124 1.91 17.25 -29.81
CA ARG A 124 2.68 18.11 -30.73
C ARG A 124 1.75 19.02 -31.49
N PHE A 125 2.14 20.29 -31.64
CA PHE A 125 1.49 21.27 -32.52
C PHE A 125 2.43 21.54 -33.68
N LEU A 126 1.96 21.27 -34.87
CA LEU A 126 2.74 21.43 -36.10
C LEU A 126 2.08 22.46 -37.01
N LEU A 127 2.89 23.22 -37.72
CA LEU A 127 2.40 23.93 -38.89
C LEU A 127 2.09 22.95 -40.02
N ALA A 128 1.37 23.39 -41.04
CA ALA A 128 1.01 22.54 -42.17
C ALA A 128 2.22 21.96 -42.94
N ASP A 129 3.41 22.52 -42.78
CA ASP A 129 4.66 22.02 -43.38
C ASP A 129 5.37 20.97 -42.52
N GLY A 130 4.78 20.61 -41.39
CA GLY A 130 5.37 19.66 -40.45
C GLY A 130 6.34 20.27 -39.44
N THR A 131 6.51 21.60 -39.43
CA THR A 131 7.36 22.27 -38.45
C THR A 131 6.69 22.24 -37.08
N GLU A 132 7.34 21.65 -36.09
CA GLU A 132 6.88 21.62 -34.70
C GLU A 132 7.04 23.00 -34.07
N VAL A 133 5.97 23.50 -33.43
CA VAL A 133 5.90 24.83 -32.84
C VAL A 133 5.62 24.83 -31.35
N LEU A 134 4.86 23.84 -30.83
CA LEU A 134 4.63 23.61 -29.41
C LEU A 134 4.63 22.10 -29.13
N THR A 135 4.95 21.78 -27.89
CA THR A 135 4.89 20.41 -27.35
C THR A 135 3.97 20.34 -26.13
N GLY A 136 3.79 19.16 -25.57
CA GLY A 136 3.06 18.98 -24.32
C GLY A 136 3.63 19.76 -23.13
N ASP A 137 4.94 20.06 -23.14
CA ASP A 137 5.60 20.85 -22.09
C ASP A 137 5.14 22.32 -22.06
N ASP A 138 4.61 22.82 -23.17
CA ASP A 138 4.05 24.16 -23.28
C ASP A 138 2.61 24.25 -22.74
N VAL A 139 1.98 23.11 -22.39
CA VAL A 139 0.63 23.00 -21.84
C VAL A 139 0.71 22.88 -20.33
N LYS A 140 0.03 23.79 -19.63
CA LYS A 140 -0.02 23.83 -18.17
C LYS A 140 -1.12 22.92 -17.60
N ASP A 141 -2.28 22.87 -18.27
CA ASP A 141 -3.43 22.06 -17.85
C ASP A 141 -4.32 21.70 -19.05
N ALA A 142 -5.08 20.62 -18.90
CA ALA A 142 -6.05 20.16 -19.89
C ALA A 142 -7.36 19.77 -19.19
N ASN A 143 -8.45 20.43 -19.54
CA ASN A 143 -9.75 20.22 -18.93
C ASN A 143 -10.81 19.91 -19.98
N ILE A 144 -11.92 19.31 -19.57
CA ILE A 144 -13.07 19.06 -20.44
C ILE A 144 -14.12 20.17 -20.26
N ASP A 145 -14.79 20.53 -21.35
CA ASP A 145 -15.93 21.45 -21.34
C ASP A 145 -17.01 20.95 -22.32
N THR A 146 -18.22 21.40 -22.16
CA THR A 146 -19.32 21.02 -23.06
C THR A 146 -19.18 21.73 -24.42
N ASP A 147 -19.21 20.98 -25.52
CA ASP A 147 -19.25 21.54 -26.87
C ASP A 147 -20.68 21.86 -27.27
N THR A 148 -21.07 23.11 -27.09
CA THR A 148 -22.41 23.57 -27.43
C THR A 148 -22.64 23.73 -28.94
N GLN A 149 -21.59 23.72 -29.77
CA GLN A 149 -21.68 23.89 -31.21
C GLN A 149 -21.85 22.55 -31.94
N ASN A 150 -21.06 21.55 -31.54
CA ASN A 150 -21.07 20.24 -32.19
C ASN A 150 -21.80 19.17 -31.39
N GLY A 151 -22.17 19.49 -30.13
CA GLY A 151 -22.71 18.54 -29.17
C GLY A 151 -21.60 17.67 -28.52
N GLY A 152 -21.84 17.13 -27.34
CA GLY A 152 -20.84 16.34 -26.61
C GLY A 152 -19.84 17.22 -25.85
N TYR A 153 -18.57 16.79 -25.82
CA TYR A 153 -17.50 17.43 -25.05
C TYR A 153 -16.35 17.86 -25.93
N LYS A 154 -15.59 18.87 -25.47
CA LYS A 154 -14.32 19.35 -26.03
C LYS A 154 -13.25 19.38 -24.96
N ILE A 155 -11.99 19.36 -25.37
CA ILE A 155 -10.85 19.48 -24.47
C ILE A 155 -10.34 20.93 -24.56
N VAL A 156 -10.17 21.58 -23.43
CA VAL A 156 -9.64 22.92 -23.28
C VAL A 156 -8.25 22.84 -22.69
N LEU A 157 -7.25 23.21 -23.49
CA LEU A 157 -5.86 23.28 -23.05
C LEU A 157 -5.59 24.68 -22.50
N GLU A 158 -4.91 24.76 -21.37
CA GLU A 158 -4.34 25.97 -20.80
C GLU A 158 -2.83 25.98 -21.04
N PHE A 159 -2.31 26.97 -21.75
CA PHE A 159 -0.89 27.10 -22.05
C PHE A 159 -0.12 27.71 -20.86
N SER A 160 1.18 27.40 -20.78
CA SER A 160 2.13 28.16 -20.00
C SER A 160 2.31 29.57 -20.61
N ASP A 161 2.96 30.49 -19.88
CA ASP A 161 3.23 31.85 -20.42
C ASP A 161 4.07 31.75 -21.70
N GLU A 162 5.10 30.88 -21.72
CA GLU A 162 5.93 30.63 -22.90
C GLU A 162 5.15 29.94 -24.02
N GLY A 163 4.29 28.95 -23.68
CA GLY A 163 3.40 28.28 -24.63
C GLY A 163 2.41 29.23 -25.30
N SER A 164 1.88 30.20 -24.57
CA SER A 164 0.98 31.21 -25.12
C SER A 164 1.67 32.12 -26.16
N GLU A 165 2.92 32.52 -25.93
CA GLU A 165 3.73 33.28 -26.89
C GLU A 165 4.03 32.44 -28.13
N LYS A 166 4.47 31.19 -27.95
CA LYS A 166 4.71 30.26 -29.08
C LYS A 166 3.45 30.01 -29.90
N PHE A 167 2.28 29.88 -29.24
CA PHE A 167 0.99 29.70 -29.93
C PHE A 167 0.58 30.94 -30.74
N ALA A 168 0.80 32.11 -30.20
CA ALA A 168 0.55 33.37 -30.94
C ALA A 168 1.44 33.45 -32.20
N ASP A 169 2.74 33.17 -32.08
CA ASP A 169 3.69 33.16 -33.21
C ASP A 169 3.31 32.09 -34.26
N ALA A 170 2.90 30.87 -33.79
CA ALA A 170 2.45 29.80 -34.66
C ALA A 170 1.20 30.21 -35.47
N THR A 171 0.18 30.82 -34.81
CA THR A 171 -1.03 31.26 -35.46
C THR A 171 -0.80 32.47 -36.38
N GLU A 172 0.18 33.34 -36.09
CA GLU A 172 0.61 34.42 -36.99
C GLU A 172 1.20 33.85 -38.29
N LYS A 173 2.14 32.91 -38.17
CA LYS A 173 2.76 32.23 -39.32
C LYS A 173 1.72 31.48 -40.15
N ALA A 174 0.84 30.72 -39.51
CA ALA A 174 -0.21 29.97 -40.19
C ALA A 174 -1.21 30.89 -40.89
N SER A 175 -1.69 31.97 -40.24
CA SER A 175 -2.68 32.90 -40.82
C SER A 175 -2.19 33.63 -42.06
N GLY A 176 -0.87 33.76 -42.24
CA GLY A 176 -0.25 34.35 -43.43
C GLY A 176 -0.44 33.54 -44.71
N GLY A 177 -0.86 32.27 -44.61
CA GLY A 177 -1.19 31.41 -45.78
C GLY A 177 0.01 31.04 -46.66
N SER A 178 1.23 31.28 -46.20
CA SER A 178 2.47 31.04 -46.98
C SER A 178 3.13 29.69 -46.66
N VAL A 179 2.52 28.89 -45.79
CA VAL A 179 3.03 27.57 -45.38
C VAL A 179 2.60 26.53 -46.42
N THR A 180 3.55 25.73 -46.89
CA THR A 180 3.28 24.64 -47.85
C THR A 180 2.82 23.42 -47.08
N VAL A 181 1.74 22.77 -47.48
CA VAL A 181 1.28 21.53 -46.85
C VAL A 181 2.29 20.41 -47.13
N ALA A 182 2.80 19.77 -46.09
CA ALA A 182 3.72 18.66 -46.21
C ALA A 182 3.04 17.42 -46.78
N ASP A 183 3.81 16.59 -47.51
CA ASP A 183 3.30 15.37 -48.17
C ASP A 183 2.64 14.42 -47.15
N GLN A 184 3.12 14.37 -45.91
CA GLN A 184 2.56 13.56 -44.83
C GLN A 184 1.13 13.92 -44.44
N PHE A 185 0.70 15.18 -44.69
CA PHE A 185 -0.65 15.67 -44.41
C PHE A 185 -1.53 15.76 -45.68
N SER A 186 -0.98 15.33 -46.80
CA SER A 186 -1.68 15.40 -48.10
C SER A 186 -2.88 14.48 -48.11
N GLY A 187 -4.06 15.02 -48.39
CA GLY A 187 -5.31 14.26 -48.43
C GLY A 187 -6.01 14.10 -47.08
N MET A 188 -5.43 14.60 -45.97
CA MET A 188 -6.00 14.51 -44.61
C MET A 188 -6.84 15.74 -44.23
N GLY A 189 -7.18 16.62 -45.19
CA GLY A 189 -8.00 17.81 -44.94
C GLY A 189 -7.26 18.99 -44.27
N VAL A 190 -5.93 18.94 -44.23
CA VAL A 190 -5.08 19.99 -43.66
C VAL A 190 -4.95 21.14 -44.70
N ASP A 191 -5.29 22.36 -44.28
CA ASP A 191 -5.11 23.59 -45.06
C ASP A 191 -3.72 24.21 -44.76
N SER A 192 -3.18 24.99 -45.70
CA SER A 192 -1.91 25.71 -45.51
C SER A 192 -1.90 26.68 -44.30
N ARG A 193 -3.06 26.98 -43.74
CA ARG A 193 -3.26 27.81 -42.55
C ARG A 193 -3.63 27.00 -41.31
N SER A 194 -3.62 25.67 -41.42
CA SER A 194 -3.93 24.81 -40.26
C SER A 194 -2.77 24.74 -39.27
N ILE A 195 -3.11 24.65 -38.00
CA ILE A 195 -2.25 24.15 -36.96
C ILE A 195 -2.67 22.72 -36.69
N VAL A 196 -1.81 21.76 -37.02
CA VAL A 196 -2.08 20.35 -36.85
C VAL A 196 -1.74 19.96 -35.42
N ILE A 197 -2.73 19.52 -34.67
CA ILE A 197 -2.55 19.03 -33.28
C ILE A 197 -2.53 17.50 -33.33
N MET A 198 -1.41 16.93 -32.96
CA MET A 198 -1.18 15.49 -32.95
C MET A 198 -1.00 15.00 -31.51
N LEU A 199 -1.53 13.84 -31.25
CA LEU A 199 -1.23 13.04 -30.07
C LEU A 199 -0.59 11.74 -30.55
N ASP A 200 0.67 11.54 -30.22
CA ASP A 200 1.54 10.51 -30.84
C ASP A 200 1.59 10.70 -32.37
N ASP A 201 1.20 9.72 -33.15
CA ASP A 201 1.18 9.75 -34.59
C ASP A 201 -0.21 10.01 -35.19
N GLU A 202 -1.23 10.25 -34.35
CA GLU A 202 -2.60 10.56 -34.78
C GLU A 202 -2.89 12.07 -34.82
N ILE A 203 -3.54 12.51 -35.89
CA ILE A 203 -4.06 13.89 -35.96
C ILE A 203 -5.37 13.97 -35.17
N VAL A 204 -5.32 14.65 -34.05
CA VAL A 204 -6.49 14.88 -33.19
C VAL A 204 -7.42 15.92 -33.82
N THR A 205 -6.84 17.03 -34.29
CA THR A 205 -7.56 18.11 -34.99
C THR A 205 -6.58 18.98 -35.78
N ALA A 206 -7.10 19.68 -36.79
CA ALA A 206 -6.29 20.59 -37.62
C ALA A 206 -7.05 21.91 -37.88
N PRO A 207 -7.28 22.74 -36.85
CA PRO A 207 -8.02 23.99 -36.99
C PRO A 207 -7.28 25.00 -37.90
N VAL A 208 -8.05 25.74 -38.69
CA VAL A 208 -7.53 26.80 -39.58
C VAL A 208 -7.40 28.11 -38.82
N ALA A 209 -6.19 28.66 -38.76
CA ALA A 209 -5.93 29.96 -38.16
C ALA A 209 -6.27 31.09 -39.16
N SER A 210 -7.36 31.82 -38.92
CA SER A 210 -7.78 32.94 -39.73
C SER A 210 -7.10 34.27 -39.38
N LYS A 211 -6.48 34.34 -38.19
CA LYS A 211 -5.78 35.50 -37.63
C LYS A 211 -4.83 35.03 -36.51
N THR A 212 -3.91 35.91 -36.14
CA THR A 212 -3.10 35.70 -34.92
C THR A 212 -4.00 35.55 -33.69
N ILE A 213 -3.80 34.51 -32.91
CA ILE A 213 -4.59 34.18 -31.72
C ILE A 213 -3.71 34.39 -30.48
N ASN A 214 -3.93 35.52 -29.80
CA ASN A 214 -3.31 35.77 -28.50
C ASN A 214 -4.23 35.24 -27.40
N SER A 215 -4.11 33.97 -27.10
CA SER A 215 -4.93 33.29 -26.07
C SER A 215 -4.05 32.41 -25.20
N THR A 216 -4.38 32.33 -23.92
CA THR A 216 -3.81 31.38 -22.97
C THR A 216 -4.46 30.00 -23.06
N THR A 217 -5.48 29.83 -23.91
CA THR A 217 -6.23 28.59 -24.05
C THR A 217 -6.43 28.21 -25.52
N CYS A 218 -6.45 26.91 -25.79
CA CYS A 218 -6.81 26.31 -27.07
C CYS A 218 -7.87 25.22 -26.85
N GLU A 219 -8.84 25.16 -27.78
CA GLU A 219 -9.89 24.12 -27.73
C GLU A 219 -9.62 23.03 -28.76
N ILE A 220 -9.68 21.78 -28.33
CA ILE A 220 -9.61 20.61 -29.20
C ILE A 220 -11.01 20.01 -29.31
N THR A 221 -11.51 19.94 -30.55
CA THR A 221 -12.82 19.36 -30.87
C THR A 221 -12.65 18.19 -31.82
N SER A 222 -13.49 17.17 -31.70
CA SER A 222 -13.47 16.00 -32.60
C SER A 222 -13.98 16.37 -33.99
N GLN A 223 -13.39 15.79 -35.03
CA GLN A 223 -13.84 15.93 -36.43
C GLN A 223 -15.07 15.06 -36.68
N GLY A 224 -16.26 15.55 -36.41
CA GLY A 224 -17.50 14.82 -36.75
C GLY A 224 -18.56 14.81 -35.66
N GLY A 225 -18.39 15.58 -34.62
CA GLY A 225 -19.23 15.71 -33.43
C GLY A 225 -18.35 15.83 -32.20
N GLY A 226 -18.84 16.33 -31.08
CA GLY A 226 -18.02 16.39 -29.85
C GLY A 226 -17.56 15.00 -29.36
N TYR A 227 -16.56 14.98 -28.54
CA TYR A 227 -16.13 13.77 -27.84
C TYR A 227 -17.23 13.23 -26.93
N SER A 228 -17.26 11.94 -26.68
CA SER A 228 -17.94 11.41 -25.50
C SER A 228 -17.29 11.96 -24.23
N GLN A 229 -17.99 11.96 -23.10
CA GLN A 229 -17.42 12.43 -21.84
C GLN A 229 -16.19 11.61 -21.43
N GLU A 230 -16.22 10.33 -21.67
CA GLU A 230 -15.18 9.38 -21.35
C GLU A 230 -13.92 9.61 -22.19
N GLU A 231 -14.06 9.67 -23.52
CA GLU A 231 -12.94 9.97 -24.44
C GLU A 231 -12.30 11.33 -24.13
N ALA A 232 -13.09 12.38 -23.93
CA ALA A 232 -12.57 13.70 -23.59
C ALA A 232 -11.81 13.67 -22.25
N SER A 233 -12.34 12.95 -21.25
CA SER A 233 -11.71 12.84 -19.93
C SER A 233 -10.38 12.09 -20.00
N ASN A 234 -10.35 10.97 -20.71
CA ASN A 234 -9.16 10.16 -20.88
C ASN A 234 -8.06 10.90 -21.65
N THR A 235 -8.41 11.52 -22.77
CA THR A 235 -7.44 12.32 -23.56
C THR A 235 -6.93 13.53 -22.78
N ALA A 236 -7.80 14.24 -22.06
CA ALA A 236 -7.37 15.36 -21.20
C ALA A 236 -6.44 14.87 -20.05
N ALA A 237 -6.71 13.69 -19.48
CA ALA A 237 -5.86 13.10 -18.45
C ALA A 237 -4.47 12.70 -19.00
N LEU A 238 -4.41 12.14 -20.20
CA LEU A 238 -3.16 11.80 -20.88
C LEU A 238 -2.30 13.05 -21.14
N ILE A 239 -2.92 14.09 -21.71
CA ILE A 239 -2.23 15.37 -21.98
C ILE A 239 -1.73 16.02 -20.68
N ARG A 240 -2.56 16.03 -19.64
CA ARG A 240 -2.20 16.57 -18.30
C ARG A 240 -1.08 15.77 -17.63
N GLY A 241 -1.07 14.46 -17.81
CA GLY A 241 -0.05 13.56 -17.28
C GLY A 241 1.31 13.72 -17.94
N GLY A 242 1.35 14.23 -19.18
CA GLY A 242 2.57 14.44 -19.96
C GLY A 242 3.00 13.23 -20.81
N ALA A 243 3.97 13.47 -21.70
CA ALA A 243 4.55 12.44 -22.54
C ALA A 243 5.48 11.52 -21.75
N LEU A 244 5.50 10.23 -22.11
CA LEU A 244 6.48 9.28 -21.57
C LEU A 244 7.86 9.53 -22.18
N PRO A 245 8.91 9.62 -21.37
CA PRO A 245 10.28 9.78 -21.86
C PRO A 245 10.79 8.57 -22.66
N ILE A 246 10.24 7.38 -22.41
CA ILE A 246 10.57 6.11 -23.04
C ILE A 246 9.30 5.32 -23.29
N SER A 247 9.34 4.45 -24.31
CA SER A 247 8.26 3.52 -24.62
C SER A 247 8.21 2.39 -23.59
N LEU A 248 7.04 1.92 -23.27
CA LEU A 248 6.81 0.86 -22.30
C LEU A 248 6.06 -0.30 -22.99
N GLN A 249 6.47 -1.52 -22.66
CA GLN A 249 5.82 -2.74 -23.12
C GLN A 249 5.24 -3.50 -21.92
N GLU A 250 4.04 -4.04 -22.07
CA GLU A 250 3.45 -4.89 -21.06
C GLU A 250 4.19 -6.23 -20.97
N VAL A 251 4.69 -6.54 -19.79
CA VAL A 251 5.30 -7.85 -19.48
C VAL A 251 4.29 -8.77 -18.80
N SER A 252 3.46 -8.20 -17.93
CA SER A 252 2.48 -8.97 -17.16
C SER A 252 1.35 -8.07 -16.71
N SER A 253 0.14 -8.56 -16.81
CA SER A 253 -1.03 -7.95 -16.18
C SER A 253 -1.87 -9.00 -15.46
N SER A 254 -2.59 -8.58 -14.45
CA SER A 254 -3.49 -9.45 -13.70
C SER A 254 -4.63 -8.62 -13.11
N VAL A 255 -5.84 -9.11 -13.28
CA VAL A 255 -7.03 -8.56 -12.61
C VAL A 255 -7.27 -9.33 -11.32
N GLN A 256 -7.32 -8.63 -10.21
CA GLN A 256 -7.68 -9.21 -8.91
C GLN A 256 -9.12 -8.82 -8.58
N THR A 257 -9.97 -9.82 -8.40
CA THR A 257 -11.37 -9.60 -8.04
C THR A 257 -11.52 -9.26 -6.56
N ALA A 258 -12.34 -8.24 -6.25
CA ALA A 258 -12.58 -7.74 -4.89
C ALA A 258 -13.28 -8.77 -3.96
N THR A 259 -13.94 -9.78 -4.51
CA THR A 259 -14.77 -10.74 -3.73
C THR A 259 -14.00 -11.49 -2.65
N ILE A 260 -12.73 -11.85 -2.90
CA ILE A 260 -11.88 -12.51 -1.90
C ILE A 260 -11.41 -11.52 -0.82
N GLY A 261 -11.16 -10.26 -1.21
CA GLY A 261 -10.59 -9.24 -0.34
C GLY A 261 -11.55 -8.73 0.72
N VAL A 262 -12.80 -8.44 0.37
CA VAL A 262 -13.82 -7.94 1.31
C VAL A 262 -14.09 -8.96 2.40
N ASP A 263 -14.28 -10.23 2.03
CA ASP A 263 -14.46 -11.34 2.97
C ASP A 263 -13.24 -11.54 3.88
N ALA A 264 -12.05 -11.43 3.31
CA ALA A 264 -10.80 -11.55 4.06
C ALA A 264 -10.62 -10.37 5.03
N LEU A 265 -11.05 -9.15 4.67
CA LEU A 265 -11.04 -8.00 5.55
C LEU A 265 -11.94 -8.22 6.77
N ASP A 266 -13.21 -8.62 6.56
CA ASP A 266 -14.16 -8.85 7.64
C ASP A 266 -13.68 -9.97 8.58
N LYS A 267 -13.21 -11.08 8.02
CA LYS A 267 -12.63 -12.19 8.81
C LYS A 267 -11.36 -11.75 9.57
N SER A 268 -10.52 -10.91 8.96
CA SER A 268 -9.31 -10.38 9.60
C SER A 268 -9.62 -9.41 10.73
N VAL A 269 -10.63 -8.55 10.57
CA VAL A 269 -11.11 -7.64 11.63
C VAL A 269 -11.67 -8.46 12.80
N ILE A 270 -12.51 -9.46 12.53
CA ILE A 270 -13.04 -10.35 13.56
C ILE A 270 -11.90 -11.09 14.29
N ALA A 271 -10.93 -11.64 13.55
CA ALA A 271 -9.76 -12.31 14.12
C ALA A 271 -8.93 -11.34 14.98
N GLY A 272 -8.74 -10.11 14.53
CA GLY A 272 -8.06 -9.05 15.28
C GLY A 272 -8.76 -8.72 16.61
N VAL A 273 -10.09 -8.57 16.58
CA VAL A 273 -10.90 -8.31 17.78
C VAL A 273 -10.83 -9.50 18.76
N ILE A 274 -10.94 -10.73 18.26
CA ILE A 274 -10.81 -11.94 19.08
C ILE A 274 -9.39 -12.00 19.69
N GLY A 275 -8.36 -11.77 18.88
CA GLY A 275 -6.96 -11.75 19.32
C GLY A 275 -6.73 -10.69 20.42
N LEU A 276 -7.23 -9.48 20.22
CA LEU A 276 -7.15 -8.40 21.20
C LEU A 276 -7.86 -8.76 22.51
N PHE A 277 -9.05 -9.35 22.42
CA PHE A 277 -9.80 -9.82 23.59
C PHE A 277 -9.04 -10.92 24.36
N LEU A 278 -8.47 -11.89 23.66
CA LEU A 278 -7.67 -12.96 24.29
C LEU A 278 -6.43 -12.39 24.98
N VAL A 279 -5.76 -11.42 24.38
CA VAL A 279 -4.62 -10.71 24.97
C VAL A 279 -5.06 -9.97 26.23
N PHE A 280 -6.18 -9.24 26.22
CA PHE A 280 -6.72 -8.56 27.39
C PHE A 280 -7.05 -9.55 28.50
N ALA A 281 -7.74 -10.64 28.17
CA ALA A 281 -8.07 -11.67 29.14
C ALA A 281 -6.81 -12.28 29.79
N LEU A 282 -5.81 -12.61 28.97
CA LEU A 282 -4.52 -13.12 29.45
C LEU A 282 -3.82 -12.11 30.39
N MET A 283 -3.73 -10.86 29.96
CA MET A 283 -3.06 -9.82 30.76
C MET A 283 -3.77 -9.58 32.10
N VAL A 284 -5.10 -9.49 32.10
CA VAL A 284 -5.86 -9.33 33.34
C VAL A 284 -5.75 -10.57 34.22
N PHE A 285 -5.78 -11.76 33.66
CA PHE A 285 -5.67 -13.02 34.40
C PHE A 285 -4.29 -13.18 35.07
N VAL A 286 -3.20 -12.93 34.35
CA VAL A 286 -1.82 -13.12 34.81
C VAL A 286 -1.34 -11.95 35.68
N TYR A 287 -1.57 -10.71 35.22
CA TYR A 287 -1.01 -9.48 35.81
C TYR A 287 -2.03 -8.67 36.61
N LYS A 288 -3.30 -9.09 36.62
CA LYS A 288 -4.39 -8.45 37.38
C LYS A 288 -4.49 -6.96 37.09
N LEU A 289 -4.28 -6.10 38.10
CA LEU A 289 -4.43 -4.66 37.97
C LEU A 289 -3.38 -4.05 37.03
N LEU A 290 -2.16 -4.56 37.02
CA LEU A 290 -1.15 -4.15 36.03
C LEU A 290 -1.57 -4.55 34.60
N GLY A 291 -2.17 -5.74 34.45
CA GLY A 291 -2.73 -6.21 33.19
C GLY A 291 -3.88 -5.32 32.68
N LEU A 292 -4.76 -4.87 33.57
CA LEU A 292 -5.82 -3.92 33.21
C LEU A 292 -5.25 -2.59 32.69
N ILE A 293 -4.22 -2.06 33.35
CA ILE A 293 -3.52 -0.84 32.90
C ILE A 293 -2.90 -1.06 31.52
N ALA A 294 -2.22 -2.18 31.30
CA ALA A 294 -1.65 -2.50 30.00
C ALA A 294 -2.72 -2.64 28.91
N SER A 295 -3.90 -3.20 29.24
CA SER A 295 -5.02 -3.29 28.30
C SER A 295 -5.53 -1.90 27.89
N VAL A 296 -5.63 -0.96 28.83
CA VAL A 296 -6.00 0.43 28.51
C VAL A 296 -4.92 1.12 27.66
N ALA A 297 -3.65 0.91 27.97
CA ALA A 297 -2.55 1.42 27.14
C ALA A 297 -2.56 0.82 25.73
N LEU A 298 -2.94 -0.46 25.59
CA LEU A 298 -3.05 -1.15 24.32
C LEU A 298 -4.23 -0.64 23.47
N MET A 299 -5.35 -0.25 24.11
CA MET A 299 -6.45 0.43 23.39
C MET A 299 -5.99 1.77 22.79
N LEU A 300 -5.18 2.53 23.54
CA LEU A 300 -4.59 3.76 23.01
C LEU A 300 -3.58 3.46 21.89
N TYR A 301 -2.80 2.41 22.05
CA TYR A 301 -1.85 1.95 21.03
C TYR A 301 -2.54 1.69 19.68
N VAL A 302 -3.59 0.87 19.67
CA VAL A 302 -4.35 0.56 18.44
C VAL A 302 -4.92 1.83 17.83
N LEU A 303 -5.50 2.70 18.66
CA LEU A 303 -6.04 4.00 18.23
C LEU A 303 -4.97 4.85 17.52
N ILE A 304 -3.79 5.01 18.13
CA ILE A 304 -2.71 5.82 17.55
C ILE A 304 -2.20 5.20 16.24
N VAL A 305 -2.02 3.88 16.17
CA VAL A 305 -1.58 3.19 14.94
C VAL A 305 -2.56 3.46 13.80
N LEU A 306 -3.86 3.26 14.02
CA LEU A 306 -4.87 3.49 12.99
C LEU A 306 -4.89 4.96 12.52
N TRP A 307 -4.80 5.93 13.44
CA TRP A 307 -4.79 7.34 13.09
C TRP A 307 -3.51 7.80 12.40
N ILE A 308 -2.35 7.23 12.74
CA ILE A 308 -1.10 7.52 12.02
C ILE A 308 -1.21 6.99 10.60
N MET A 309 -1.69 5.76 10.40
CA MET A 309 -1.85 5.19 9.07
C MET A 309 -2.81 6.01 8.20
N ALA A 310 -3.97 6.36 8.74
CA ALA A 310 -4.94 7.20 8.05
C ALA A 310 -4.36 8.60 7.72
N GLY A 311 -3.66 9.22 8.67
CA GLY A 311 -3.04 10.54 8.48
C GLY A 311 -1.88 10.56 7.48
N MET A 312 -1.19 9.44 7.31
CA MET A 312 -0.15 9.27 6.28
C MET A 312 -0.74 8.90 4.91
N GLY A 313 -2.04 8.64 4.81
CA GLY A 313 -2.66 8.12 3.59
C GLY A 313 -2.10 6.74 3.19
N SER A 314 -1.64 5.96 4.16
CA SER A 314 -1.04 4.65 3.90
C SER A 314 -2.09 3.65 3.46
N VAL A 315 -1.77 2.87 2.42
CA VAL A 315 -2.63 1.80 1.91
C VAL A 315 -2.57 0.59 2.84
N LEU A 316 -3.72 0.12 3.31
CA LEU A 316 -3.86 -1.05 4.16
C LEU A 316 -4.06 -2.30 3.30
N THR A 317 -3.09 -3.22 3.36
CA THR A 317 -3.11 -4.51 2.68
C THR A 317 -3.45 -5.65 3.65
N LEU A 318 -3.85 -6.83 3.16
CA LEU A 318 -4.08 -8.01 4.02
C LEU A 318 -2.84 -8.37 4.86
N PRO A 319 -1.60 -8.43 4.30
CA PRO A 319 -0.40 -8.55 5.11
C PRO A 319 -0.20 -7.39 6.09
N GLY A 320 -0.60 -6.17 5.72
CA GLY A 320 -0.57 -5.00 6.61
C GLY A 320 -1.46 -5.19 7.85
N ILE A 321 -2.67 -5.75 7.68
CA ILE A 321 -3.55 -6.11 8.80
C ILE A 321 -2.88 -7.17 9.70
N ALA A 322 -2.26 -8.19 9.10
CA ALA A 322 -1.50 -9.17 9.85
C ALA A 322 -0.33 -8.54 10.63
N GLY A 323 0.33 -7.53 10.04
CA GLY A 323 1.35 -6.70 10.69
C GLY A 323 0.82 -5.97 11.93
N ILE A 324 -0.38 -5.36 11.82
CA ILE A 324 -1.04 -4.70 12.97
C ILE A 324 -1.33 -5.73 14.07
N ILE A 325 -1.92 -6.88 13.73
CA ILE A 325 -2.25 -7.93 14.71
C ILE A 325 -0.98 -8.45 15.39
N LEU A 326 0.09 -8.67 14.64
CA LEU A 326 1.38 -9.08 15.18
C LEU A 326 1.97 -8.02 16.11
N SER A 327 1.91 -6.75 15.71
CA SER A 327 2.44 -5.64 16.48
C SER A 327 1.68 -5.41 17.81
N ILE A 328 0.38 -5.76 17.88
CA ILE A 328 -0.40 -5.80 19.13
C ILE A 328 0.24 -6.78 20.13
N GLY A 329 0.64 -7.98 19.67
CA GLY A 329 1.34 -8.95 20.51
C GLY A 329 2.67 -8.42 21.05
N MET A 330 3.47 -7.77 20.18
CA MET A 330 4.75 -7.18 20.57
C MET A 330 4.60 -5.96 21.49
N ALA A 331 3.54 -5.18 21.35
CA ALA A 331 3.26 -4.05 22.24
C ALA A 331 2.98 -4.52 23.69
N VAL A 332 2.38 -5.70 23.83
CA VAL A 332 2.15 -6.30 25.15
C VAL A 332 3.44 -6.82 25.76
N ASP A 333 4.34 -7.39 24.95
CA ASP A 333 5.61 -7.97 25.44
C ASP A 333 6.47 -6.94 26.19
N ALA A 334 6.56 -5.72 25.68
CA ALA A 334 7.23 -4.62 26.38
C ALA A 334 6.68 -4.39 27.80
N ASN A 335 5.35 -4.42 27.95
CA ASN A 335 4.69 -4.28 29.25
C ASN A 335 4.96 -5.49 30.15
N VAL A 336 4.99 -6.72 29.60
CA VAL A 336 5.29 -7.96 30.33
C VAL A 336 6.70 -7.91 30.92
N ILE A 337 7.70 -7.48 30.13
CA ILE A 337 9.09 -7.31 30.58
C ILE A 337 9.16 -6.30 31.72
N ILE A 338 8.53 -5.15 31.58
CA ILE A 338 8.48 -4.10 32.61
C ILE A 338 7.83 -4.64 33.89
N PHE A 339 6.68 -5.32 33.78
CA PHE A 339 5.96 -5.83 34.97
C PHE A 339 6.73 -6.94 35.67
N SER A 340 7.40 -7.80 34.90
CA SER A 340 8.25 -8.86 35.48
C SER A 340 9.40 -8.25 36.27
N ARG A 341 10.01 -7.18 35.74
CA ARG A 341 11.09 -6.47 36.44
C ARG A 341 10.60 -5.75 37.70
N ILE A 342 9.44 -5.09 37.65
CA ILE A 342 8.81 -4.48 38.83
C ILE A 342 8.56 -5.52 39.92
N ARG A 343 8.05 -6.71 39.57
CA ARG A 343 7.83 -7.81 40.52
C ARG A 343 9.14 -8.31 41.14
N GLU A 344 10.18 -8.40 40.35
CA GLU A 344 11.51 -8.79 40.84
C GLU A 344 12.04 -7.77 41.86
N GLU A 345 11.93 -6.49 41.57
CA GLU A 345 12.36 -5.42 42.49
C GLU A 345 11.54 -5.41 43.79
N ILE A 346 10.22 -5.70 43.73
CA ILE A 346 9.38 -5.87 44.94
C ILE A 346 9.82 -7.10 45.75
N SER A 347 10.14 -8.23 45.08
CA SER A 347 10.57 -9.42 45.78
C SER A 347 11.94 -9.32 46.44
N GLN A 348 12.76 -8.35 46.03
CA GLN A 348 14.00 -7.96 46.71
C GLN A 348 13.75 -7.08 47.95
N GLY A 349 12.50 -6.83 48.34
CA GLY A 349 12.14 -6.08 49.55
C GLY A 349 12.04 -4.56 49.34
N LYS A 350 12.08 -4.08 48.10
CA LYS A 350 11.91 -2.63 47.84
C LYS A 350 10.46 -2.19 47.97
N THR A 351 10.26 -0.94 48.38
CA THR A 351 8.91 -0.36 48.40
C THR A 351 8.36 -0.27 46.96
N ILE A 352 7.05 -0.42 46.81
CA ILE A 352 6.38 -0.44 45.47
C ILE A 352 6.75 0.78 44.63
N ARG A 353 6.88 1.95 45.22
CA ARG A 353 7.24 3.17 44.51
C ARG A 353 8.67 3.11 43.93
N VAL A 354 9.62 2.62 44.74
CA VAL A 354 11.01 2.46 44.31
C VAL A 354 11.12 1.33 43.28
N ALA A 355 10.41 0.22 43.51
CA ALA A 355 10.38 -0.93 42.61
C ALA A 355 9.81 -0.58 41.22
N VAL A 356 8.78 0.25 41.16
CA VAL A 356 8.22 0.76 39.89
C VAL A 356 9.26 1.60 39.16
N ASP A 357 9.90 2.56 39.85
CA ASP A 357 10.86 3.47 39.20
C ASP A 357 12.10 2.70 38.70
N GLN A 358 12.66 1.82 39.51
CA GLN A 358 13.81 0.99 39.12
C GLN A 358 13.45 -0.08 38.09
N GLY A 359 12.28 -0.70 38.21
CA GLY A 359 11.79 -1.71 37.27
C GLY A 359 11.65 -1.13 35.85
N PHE A 360 11.09 0.07 35.71
CA PHE A 360 11.03 0.77 34.43
C PHE A 360 12.43 1.08 33.89
N LYS A 361 13.32 1.63 34.74
CA LYS A 361 14.67 2.00 34.31
C LYS A 361 15.48 0.79 33.83
N HIS A 362 15.40 -0.35 34.52
CA HIS A 362 16.12 -1.56 34.15
C HIS A 362 15.50 -2.31 32.95
N ALA A 363 14.17 -2.23 32.80
CA ALA A 363 13.48 -2.85 31.68
C ALA A 363 13.65 -2.06 30.37
N LEU A 364 13.84 -0.73 30.45
CA LEU A 364 13.86 0.16 29.30
C LEU A 364 14.94 -0.25 28.26
N THR A 365 16.15 -0.53 28.71
CA THR A 365 17.25 -0.95 27.81
C THR A 365 16.87 -2.24 27.08
N THR A 366 16.39 -3.24 27.82
CA THR A 366 16.00 -4.54 27.22
C THR A 366 14.86 -4.38 26.21
N VAL A 367 13.86 -3.54 26.52
CA VAL A 367 12.74 -3.24 25.61
C VAL A 367 13.25 -2.53 24.36
N LEU A 368 14.10 -1.50 24.51
CA LEU A 368 14.65 -0.77 23.36
C LEU A 368 15.52 -1.66 22.48
N ASP A 369 16.40 -2.47 23.06
CA ASP A 369 17.27 -3.37 22.29
C ASP A 369 16.44 -4.36 21.44
N ALA A 370 15.39 -4.95 22.01
CA ALA A 370 14.49 -5.84 21.29
C ALA A 370 13.73 -5.15 20.16
N GLN A 371 13.23 -3.94 20.41
CA GLN A 371 12.46 -3.18 19.42
C GLN A 371 13.33 -2.62 18.29
N ILE A 372 14.55 -2.17 18.60
CA ILE A 372 15.52 -1.70 17.59
C ILE A 372 15.89 -2.85 16.64
N THR A 373 16.13 -4.04 17.17
CA THR A 373 16.46 -5.22 16.35
C THR A 373 15.33 -5.53 15.35
N THR A 374 14.08 -5.50 15.81
CA THR A 374 12.93 -5.73 14.95
C THR A 374 12.73 -4.58 13.95
N LEU A 375 12.97 -3.34 14.36
CA LEU A 375 12.86 -2.17 13.47
C LEU A 375 13.86 -2.24 12.31
N ILE A 376 15.11 -2.69 12.57
CA ILE A 376 16.11 -2.90 11.52
C ILE A 376 15.60 -3.93 10.50
N ALA A 377 15.03 -5.05 10.95
CA ALA A 377 14.46 -6.05 10.05
C ALA A 377 13.30 -5.47 9.22
N CYS A 378 12.44 -4.65 9.82
CA CYS A 378 11.34 -4.00 9.11
C CYS A 378 11.85 -2.99 8.06
N ILE A 379 12.90 -2.24 8.34
CA ILE A 379 13.52 -1.30 7.37
C ILE A 379 14.03 -2.10 6.17
N VAL A 380 14.75 -3.20 6.40
CA VAL A 380 15.25 -4.05 5.31
C VAL A 380 14.08 -4.62 4.48
N LEU A 381 13.02 -5.10 5.13
CA LEU A 381 11.81 -5.60 4.44
C LEU A 381 11.10 -4.49 3.64
N TYR A 382 11.12 -3.26 4.12
CA TYR A 382 10.52 -2.12 3.43
C TYR A 382 11.30 -1.74 2.17
N GLU A 383 12.63 -1.74 2.23
CA GLU A 383 13.49 -1.37 1.09
C GLU A 383 13.51 -2.46 0.00
N ILE A 384 13.60 -3.74 0.39
CA ILE A 384 13.78 -4.86 -0.55
C ILE A 384 12.43 -5.50 -0.96
N GLY A 385 11.38 -5.31 -0.16
CA GLY A 385 10.11 -6.01 -0.34
C GLY A 385 9.28 -5.53 -1.52
N SER A 386 8.42 -6.42 -2.05
CA SER A 386 7.33 -6.06 -2.95
C SER A 386 6.27 -5.19 -2.23
N THR A 387 5.35 -4.56 -2.97
CA THR A 387 4.36 -3.62 -2.41
C THR A 387 3.57 -4.20 -1.23
N THR A 388 3.13 -5.46 -1.33
CA THR A 388 2.42 -6.16 -0.23
C THR A 388 3.30 -6.35 0.99
N VAL A 389 4.59 -6.69 0.80
CA VAL A 389 5.58 -6.82 1.89
C VAL A 389 5.94 -5.46 2.47
N LYS A 390 6.01 -4.40 1.65
CA LYS A 390 6.21 -3.01 2.11
C LYS A 390 5.07 -2.57 3.03
N GLY A 391 3.82 -2.86 2.66
CA GLY A 391 2.65 -2.58 3.50
C GLY A 391 2.74 -3.24 4.88
N PHE A 392 3.11 -4.54 4.93
CA PHE A 392 3.38 -5.27 6.17
C PHE A 392 4.50 -4.62 6.99
N ALA A 393 5.64 -4.33 6.36
CA ALA A 393 6.79 -3.74 7.02
C ALA A 393 6.48 -2.35 7.60
N LEU A 394 5.77 -1.50 6.85
CA LEU A 394 5.36 -0.17 7.29
C LEU A 394 4.43 -0.22 8.51
N THR A 395 3.38 -1.05 8.46
CA THR A 395 2.45 -1.21 9.59
C THR A 395 3.16 -1.70 10.84
N LEU A 396 4.12 -2.62 10.67
CA LEU A 396 4.93 -3.15 11.76
C LEU A 396 5.88 -2.08 12.33
N MET A 397 6.55 -1.27 11.50
CA MET A 397 7.40 -0.15 11.94
C MET A 397 6.61 0.88 12.76
N ILE A 398 5.45 1.31 12.25
CA ILE A 398 4.57 2.23 12.98
C ILE A 398 4.18 1.60 14.32
N GLY A 399 3.76 0.32 14.30
CA GLY A 399 3.41 -0.42 15.51
C GLY A 399 4.52 -0.46 16.54
N ILE A 400 5.76 -0.73 16.13
CA ILE A 400 6.93 -0.76 17.03
C ILE A 400 7.15 0.61 17.67
N ILE A 401 7.17 1.69 16.89
CA ILE A 401 7.41 3.05 17.40
C ILE A 401 6.33 3.44 18.41
N VAL A 402 5.06 3.21 18.06
CA VAL A 402 3.94 3.50 18.95
C VAL A 402 3.94 2.61 20.19
N SER A 403 4.39 1.34 20.09
CA SER A 403 4.48 0.42 21.23
C SER A 403 5.50 0.90 22.26
N ILE A 404 6.66 1.39 21.83
CA ILE A 404 7.66 1.99 22.71
C ILE A 404 7.06 3.19 23.45
N PHE A 405 6.41 4.10 22.72
CA PHE A 405 5.77 5.26 23.31
C PHE A 405 4.73 4.87 24.36
N THR A 406 3.81 3.95 24.03
CA THR A 406 2.73 3.55 24.95
C THR A 406 3.25 2.77 26.15
N ALA A 407 4.23 1.89 25.98
CA ALA A 407 4.81 1.14 27.09
C ALA A 407 5.64 2.05 28.03
N VAL A 408 6.48 2.91 27.47
CA VAL A 408 7.40 3.72 28.28
C VAL A 408 6.72 4.95 28.87
N VAL A 409 5.89 5.67 28.11
CA VAL A 409 5.28 6.93 28.58
C VAL A 409 3.93 6.69 29.25
N ILE A 410 3.02 6.03 28.54
CA ILE A 410 1.62 5.91 28.98
C ILE A 410 1.50 4.90 30.13
N THR A 411 2.09 3.72 29.99
CA THR A 411 2.05 2.70 31.04
C THR A 411 2.77 3.18 32.29
N GLN A 412 3.91 3.89 32.18
CA GLN A 412 4.61 4.49 33.31
C GLN A 412 3.76 5.54 34.01
N LEU A 413 3.01 6.37 33.25
CA LEU A 413 2.09 7.36 33.83
C LEU A 413 1.02 6.70 34.68
N PHE A 414 0.36 5.66 34.17
CA PHE A 414 -0.71 4.95 34.87
C PHE A 414 -0.18 4.19 36.12
N ILE A 415 0.89 3.41 35.97
CA ILE A 415 1.45 2.62 37.08
C ILE A 415 2.05 3.53 38.14
N GLY A 416 2.67 4.65 37.74
CA GLY A 416 3.18 5.63 38.68
C GLY A 416 2.09 6.28 39.52
N ASN A 417 0.88 6.49 38.97
CA ASN A 417 -0.28 6.94 39.76
C ASN A 417 -0.78 5.87 40.72
N LEU A 418 -0.78 4.60 40.26
CA LEU A 418 -1.16 3.46 41.10
C LEU A 418 -0.21 3.29 42.29
N ALA A 419 1.11 3.35 42.05
CA ALA A 419 2.14 3.25 43.08
C ALA A 419 2.12 4.36 44.12
N ASN A 420 1.61 5.54 43.75
CA ASN A 420 1.46 6.69 44.69
C ASN A 420 0.13 6.69 45.46
N SER A 421 -0.78 5.77 45.17
CA SER A 421 -2.09 5.69 45.81
C SER A 421 -2.05 4.79 47.06
N ARG A 422 -2.35 5.32 48.23
CA ARG A 422 -2.41 4.54 49.49
C ARG A 422 -3.32 3.29 49.40
N LYS A 423 -4.38 3.35 48.57
CA LYS A 423 -5.36 2.26 48.43
C LYS A 423 -4.82 1.11 47.55
N PHE A 424 -4.05 1.42 46.53
CA PHE A 424 -3.62 0.45 45.51
C PHE A 424 -2.15 0.06 45.61
N ALA A 425 -1.31 0.78 46.37
CA ALA A 425 0.09 0.45 46.60
C ALA A 425 0.23 -0.73 47.60
N LYS A 426 -0.30 -1.90 47.21
CA LYS A 426 -0.21 -3.15 47.97
C LYS A 426 0.35 -4.26 47.07
N ASN A 427 1.21 -5.15 47.60
CA ASN A 427 1.87 -6.26 46.89
C ASN A 427 0.88 -7.09 46.08
N LYS A 428 -0.33 -7.35 46.62
CA LYS A 428 -1.40 -8.12 45.98
C LYS A 428 -1.78 -7.60 44.57
N TYR A 429 -1.77 -6.27 44.36
CA TYR A 429 -2.15 -5.66 43.09
C TYR A 429 -1.03 -5.72 42.04
N PHE A 430 0.22 -5.91 42.48
CA PHE A 430 1.39 -6.07 41.65
C PHE A 430 1.72 -7.55 41.35
N GLY A 431 0.89 -8.49 41.83
CA GLY A 431 1.06 -9.93 41.56
C GLY A 431 2.17 -10.57 42.38
N VAL A 432 2.48 -9.98 43.55
CA VAL A 432 3.42 -10.50 44.55
C VAL A 432 2.62 -10.88 45.79
N ASN A 433 3.05 -11.94 46.49
CA ASN A 433 2.43 -12.36 47.73
C ASN A 433 2.70 -11.33 48.88
N GLU A 434 1.99 -11.43 49.98
CA GLU A 434 2.16 -10.49 51.10
C GLU A 434 3.55 -10.62 51.75
N ASP A 435 4.16 -11.77 51.68
CA ASP A 435 5.52 -12.08 52.14
C ASP A 435 6.63 -11.59 51.17
N GLY A 436 6.26 -10.91 50.09
CA GLY A 436 7.20 -10.43 49.06
C GLY A 436 7.63 -11.52 48.03
N SER A 437 7.21 -12.78 48.19
CA SER A 437 7.57 -13.82 47.25
C SER A 437 6.80 -13.68 45.91
N PRO A 438 7.43 -13.98 44.76
CA PRO A 438 6.73 -13.93 43.47
C PRO A 438 5.65 -15.02 43.42
N LYS A 439 4.46 -14.67 42.96
CA LYS A 439 3.35 -15.58 42.82
C LYS A 439 3.66 -16.59 41.70
N LYS A 440 3.90 -17.88 42.05
CA LYS A 440 4.15 -18.93 41.06
C LYS A 440 2.87 -19.21 40.26
N ILE A 441 2.94 -19.08 38.95
CA ILE A 441 1.84 -19.40 38.02
C ILE A 441 1.74 -20.92 37.85
N LEU A 442 2.88 -21.61 37.78
CA LEU A 442 2.98 -23.05 37.69
C LEU A 442 3.35 -23.66 39.07
N LYS A 443 2.54 -24.57 39.55
CA LYS A 443 2.77 -25.26 40.85
C LYS A 443 3.95 -26.25 40.82
N LYS A 444 4.30 -26.80 39.63
CA LYS A 444 5.43 -27.71 39.44
C LYS A 444 6.59 -26.97 38.77
N SER A 445 7.74 -26.99 39.41
CA SER A 445 8.99 -26.55 38.77
C SER A 445 9.60 -27.74 38.03
N PHE A 446 9.77 -27.61 36.72
CA PHE A 446 10.49 -28.58 35.91
C PHE A 446 11.95 -28.16 35.80
N SER A 447 12.88 -29.06 36.12
CA SER A 447 14.31 -28.76 36.07
C SER A 447 14.86 -29.01 34.67
N PHE A 448 14.80 -28.00 33.80
CA PHE A 448 15.31 -28.05 32.43
C PHE A 448 16.82 -28.31 32.37
N ILE A 449 17.58 -27.74 33.29
CA ILE A 449 19.05 -27.85 33.31
C ILE A 449 19.49 -29.29 33.56
N ASN A 450 18.82 -30.03 34.44
CA ASN A 450 19.15 -31.41 34.71
C ASN A 450 18.88 -32.36 33.53
N HIS A 451 17.89 -31.99 32.68
CA HIS A 451 17.50 -32.75 31.49
C HIS A 451 18.09 -32.21 30.19
N ARG A 452 19.08 -31.30 30.25
CA ARG A 452 19.65 -30.63 29.08
C ARG A 452 20.12 -31.56 27.97
N LYS A 453 20.71 -32.74 28.33
CA LYS A 453 21.18 -33.74 27.36
C LYS A 453 20.03 -34.29 26.50
N ILE A 454 18.87 -34.55 27.13
CA ILE A 454 17.67 -35.03 26.42
C ILE A 454 17.18 -33.97 25.43
N PHE A 455 17.11 -32.71 25.85
CA PHE A 455 16.70 -31.63 24.97
C PHE A 455 17.67 -31.41 23.79
N TYR A 456 18.99 -31.52 24.04
CA TYR A 456 19.98 -31.42 22.94
C TYR A 456 19.83 -32.60 21.96
N CYS A 457 19.64 -33.82 22.45
CA CYS A 457 19.43 -34.99 21.59
C CYS A 457 18.12 -34.87 20.78
N CYS A 458 17.03 -34.43 21.40
CA CYS A 458 15.76 -34.21 20.71
C CYS A 458 15.88 -33.13 19.64
N SER A 459 16.49 -31.99 19.96
CA SER A 459 16.69 -30.90 18.98
C SER A 459 17.58 -31.33 17.81
N ALA A 460 18.69 -32.01 18.11
CA ALA A 460 19.57 -32.54 17.08
C ALA A 460 18.87 -33.58 16.19
N ALA A 461 18.07 -34.48 16.78
CA ALA A 461 17.30 -35.46 16.02
C ALA A 461 16.29 -34.77 15.05
N VAL A 462 15.55 -33.77 15.53
CA VAL A 462 14.60 -33.00 14.68
C VAL A 462 15.32 -32.30 13.54
N ILE A 463 16.46 -31.64 13.82
CA ILE A 463 17.26 -30.97 12.79
C ILE A 463 17.79 -31.95 11.75
N VAL A 464 18.37 -33.07 12.19
CA VAL A 464 18.91 -34.11 11.30
C VAL A 464 17.81 -34.70 10.43
N VAL A 465 16.67 -35.07 11.01
CA VAL A 465 15.51 -35.57 10.25
C VAL A 465 15.03 -34.52 9.24
N GLY A 466 14.91 -33.24 9.63
CA GLY A 466 14.53 -32.18 8.74
C GLY A 466 15.49 -31.99 7.55
N LEU A 467 16.81 -32.05 7.83
CA LEU A 467 17.84 -31.98 6.79
C LEU A 467 17.79 -33.19 5.84
N ILE A 468 17.61 -34.39 6.37
CA ILE A 468 17.48 -35.63 5.55
C ILE A 468 16.23 -35.54 4.65
N VAL A 469 15.09 -35.15 5.21
CA VAL A 469 13.85 -35.00 4.43
C VAL A 469 14.00 -33.93 3.37
N GLY A 470 14.59 -32.77 3.70
CA GLY A 470 14.87 -31.71 2.74
C GLY A 470 15.82 -32.13 1.62
N ALA A 471 16.86 -32.92 1.95
CA ALA A 471 17.80 -33.43 0.95
C ALA A 471 17.21 -34.53 0.06
N VAL A 472 16.29 -35.36 0.58
CA VAL A 472 15.71 -36.49 -0.15
C VAL A 472 14.49 -36.08 -0.96
N ARG A 473 13.60 -35.27 -0.38
CA ARG A 473 12.35 -34.83 -1.06
C ARG A 473 12.46 -33.48 -1.75
N GLY A 474 13.50 -32.68 -1.44
CA GLY A 474 13.59 -31.31 -1.89
C GLY A 474 12.56 -30.40 -1.18
N PHE A 475 12.46 -29.18 -1.66
CA PHE A 475 11.48 -28.17 -1.22
C PHE A 475 10.49 -27.91 -2.34
N ASN A 476 9.21 -27.85 -2.02
CA ASN A 476 8.20 -27.37 -2.96
C ASN A 476 8.22 -25.84 -2.92
N TYR A 477 8.73 -25.24 -3.97
CA TYR A 477 8.72 -23.79 -4.15
C TYR A 477 7.39 -23.35 -4.76
N GLY A 478 6.86 -22.22 -4.30
CA GLY A 478 5.71 -21.59 -4.94
C GLY A 478 6.09 -20.97 -6.28
N ILE A 479 5.07 -20.65 -7.09
CA ILE A 479 5.25 -20.04 -8.42
C ILE A 479 5.97 -18.69 -8.35
N ASP A 480 5.93 -18.00 -7.23
CA ASP A 480 6.67 -16.76 -6.98
C ASP A 480 8.20 -16.93 -7.06
N PHE A 481 8.70 -18.16 -6.85
CA PHE A 481 10.14 -18.50 -6.94
C PHE A 481 10.50 -19.28 -8.20
N THR A 482 9.58 -20.10 -8.70
CA THR A 482 9.84 -20.96 -9.87
C THR A 482 9.40 -20.34 -11.18
N GLY A 483 8.59 -19.29 -11.12
CA GLY A 483 7.81 -18.82 -12.25
C GLY A 483 6.68 -19.80 -12.58
N GLY A 484 5.79 -19.41 -13.47
CA GLY A 484 4.67 -20.25 -13.91
C GLY A 484 3.45 -19.41 -14.25
N THR A 485 2.34 -20.10 -14.47
CA THR A 485 1.06 -19.48 -14.82
C THR A 485 0.07 -19.60 -13.68
N MET A 486 -0.62 -18.51 -13.37
CA MET A 486 -1.78 -18.50 -12.48
C MET A 486 -3.01 -18.11 -13.30
N ILE A 487 -4.05 -18.96 -13.25
CA ILE A 487 -5.32 -18.72 -13.91
C ILE A 487 -6.39 -18.63 -12.83
N GLN A 488 -7.11 -17.53 -12.80
CA GLN A 488 -8.27 -17.35 -11.94
C GLN A 488 -9.53 -17.32 -12.81
N VAL A 489 -10.50 -18.17 -12.47
CA VAL A 489 -11.75 -18.30 -13.22
C VAL A 489 -12.92 -18.16 -12.25
N ASP A 490 -13.84 -17.24 -12.55
CA ASP A 490 -15.12 -17.18 -11.89
C ASP A 490 -16.11 -18.09 -12.63
N MET A 491 -16.63 -19.08 -11.92
CA MET A 491 -17.54 -20.06 -12.47
C MET A 491 -19.01 -19.70 -12.28
N GLY A 492 -19.32 -18.65 -11.51
CA GLY A 492 -20.68 -18.23 -11.18
C GLY A 492 -21.54 -19.28 -10.45
N LYS A 493 -20.90 -20.37 -9.99
CA LYS A 493 -21.54 -21.47 -9.25
C LYS A 493 -20.51 -22.22 -8.42
N THR A 494 -20.93 -22.79 -7.32
CA THR A 494 -20.10 -23.65 -6.47
C THR A 494 -19.49 -24.81 -7.28
N VAL A 495 -18.19 -24.98 -7.19
CA VAL A 495 -17.43 -25.98 -7.95
C VAL A 495 -16.66 -26.88 -7.00
N ASN A 496 -16.43 -28.13 -7.41
CA ASN A 496 -15.64 -29.08 -6.65
C ASN A 496 -14.23 -29.19 -7.27
N VAL A 497 -13.19 -29.16 -6.45
CA VAL A 497 -11.78 -29.31 -6.90
C VAL A 497 -11.59 -30.59 -7.73
N GLU A 498 -12.24 -31.68 -7.35
CA GLU A 498 -12.11 -32.96 -8.06
C GLU A 498 -12.63 -32.90 -9.50
N ASP A 499 -13.71 -32.13 -9.75
CA ASP A 499 -14.29 -31.99 -11.09
C ASP A 499 -13.40 -31.09 -11.97
N VAL A 500 -12.84 -30.03 -11.40
CA VAL A 500 -11.86 -29.18 -12.08
C VAL A 500 -10.62 -29.97 -12.43
N GLN A 501 -10.07 -30.74 -11.49
CA GLN A 501 -8.89 -31.56 -11.69
C GLN A 501 -9.09 -32.60 -12.80
N LYS A 502 -10.28 -33.17 -12.91
CA LYS A 502 -10.63 -34.07 -14.02
C LYS A 502 -10.70 -33.35 -15.36
N SER A 503 -11.26 -32.13 -15.38
CA SER A 503 -11.40 -31.35 -16.62
C SER A 503 -10.06 -30.90 -17.21
N ILE A 504 -9.04 -30.71 -16.37
CA ILE A 504 -7.70 -30.28 -16.79
C ILE A 504 -6.67 -31.41 -16.78
N ALA A 505 -7.10 -32.66 -16.48
CA ALA A 505 -6.19 -33.81 -16.40
C ALA A 505 -5.52 -34.16 -17.75
N ASP A 506 -6.13 -33.79 -18.86
CA ASP A 506 -5.61 -34.01 -20.20
C ASP A 506 -4.47 -33.04 -20.59
N TYR A 507 -4.32 -31.94 -19.83
CA TYR A 507 -3.21 -30.99 -20.01
C TYR A 507 -2.08 -31.41 -19.08
N ASP A 508 -0.91 -31.68 -19.60
CA ASP A 508 0.30 -32.10 -18.84
C ASP A 508 0.88 -30.91 -18.03
N LEU A 509 0.11 -30.42 -17.04
CA LEU A 509 0.48 -29.28 -16.20
C LEU A 509 1.36 -29.73 -15.03
N LYS A 510 2.56 -29.17 -14.93
CA LYS A 510 3.52 -29.48 -13.86
C LYS A 510 3.16 -28.72 -12.58
N ASP A 511 3.34 -29.39 -11.44
CA ASP A 511 3.15 -28.82 -10.10
C ASP A 511 1.80 -28.10 -9.92
N LEU A 512 0.74 -28.74 -10.42
CA LEU A 512 -0.61 -28.22 -10.41
C LEU A 512 -1.15 -28.05 -9.00
N SER A 513 -1.57 -26.83 -8.68
CA SER A 513 -2.27 -26.49 -7.44
C SER A 513 -3.61 -25.84 -7.79
N ILE A 514 -4.72 -26.38 -7.26
CA ILE A 514 -6.06 -25.85 -7.46
C ILE A 514 -6.59 -25.41 -6.10
N VAL A 515 -6.98 -24.13 -6.01
CA VAL A 515 -7.56 -23.55 -4.81
C VAL A 515 -8.93 -22.98 -5.16
N LEU A 516 -9.93 -23.25 -4.34
CA LEU A 516 -11.24 -22.61 -4.46
C LEU A 516 -11.23 -21.28 -3.72
N GLY A 517 -11.78 -20.26 -4.36
CA GLY A 517 -11.98 -18.90 -3.82
C GLY A 517 -13.44 -18.49 -3.93
N GLY A 518 -13.76 -17.27 -3.50
CA GLY A 518 -15.10 -16.74 -3.45
C GLY A 518 -15.88 -17.18 -2.22
N GLU A 519 -16.91 -16.42 -1.84
CA GLU A 519 -17.75 -16.67 -0.67
C GLU A 519 -18.53 -17.99 -0.80
N ASN A 520 -18.93 -18.34 -2.03
CA ASN A 520 -19.69 -19.54 -2.36
C ASN A 520 -18.83 -20.67 -2.96
N GLN A 521 -17.50 -20.56 -2.92
CA GLN A 521 -16.58 -21.48 -3.61
C GLN A 521 -16.85 -21.53 -5.13
N ASP A 522 -17.15 -20.39 -5.71
CA ASP A 522 -17.49 -20.19 -7.11
C ASP A 522 -16.31 -19.74 -7.97
N GLN A 523 -15.18 -19.42 -7.36
CA GLN A 523 -13.94 -19.07 -8.05
C GLN A 523 -12.91 -20.20 -7.96
N ILE A 524 -12.16 -20.38 -9.04
CA ILE A 524 -11.08 -21.36 -9.12
C ILE A 524 -9.78 -20.64 -9.41
N ILE A 525 -8.76 -20.89 -8.61
CA ILE A 525 -7.41 -20.42 -8.83
C ILE A 525 -6.55 -21.64 -9.15
N ILE A 526 -6.07 -21.71 -10.39
CA ILE A 526 -5.19 -22.77 -10.89
C ILE A 526 -3.78 -22.19 -10.97
N LYS A 527 -2.83 -22.82 -10.30
CA LYS A 527 -1.41 -22.46 -10.34
C LYS A 527 -0.60 -23.62 -10.88
N THR A 528 0.27 -23.36 -11.85
CA THR A 528 1.15 -24.36 -12.45
C THR A 528 2.53 -23.74 -12.76
N THR A 529 3.59 -24.54 -12.65
CA THR A 529 4.94 -24.13 -13.08
C THR A 529 5.11 -24.20 -14.60
N SER A 530 4.13 -24.72 -15.33
CA SER A 530 4.13 -24.69 -16.80
C SER A 530 3.83 -23.27 -17.29
N THR A 531 4.64 -22.75 -18.21
CA THR A 531 4.34 -21.53 -18.95
C THR A 531 3.36 -21.89 -20.06
N LEU A 532 2.15 -21.37 -19.98
CA LEU A 532 1.17 -21.47 -21.04
C LEU A 532 1.48 -20.34 -22.03
N GLY A 533 2.11 -20.68 -23.17
CA GLY A 533 2.38 -19.74 -24.26
C GLY A 533 1.09 -19.35 -24.99
N ASN A 534 1.15 -18.24 -25.74
CA ASN A 534 0.03 -17.74 -26.57
C ASN A 534 -0.28 -18.63 -27.79
N ASP A 535 0.21 -19.85 -27.85
CA ASP A 535 0.10 -20.77 -29.01
C ASP A 535 -1.00 -21.83 -28.82
N GLY A 536 -2.11 -21.44 -28.17
CA GLY A 536 -3.22 -22.39 -28.02
C GLY A 536 -4.58 -21.78 -28.11
#